data_b311e4d1e1a64cdb69067c33261c44cd
#
_entry.id   b311e4d1e1a64cdb69067c33261c44cd
#
_cell.length_a   1.000
_cell.length_b   1.000
_cell.length_c   1.000
_cell.angle_alpha   90.00
_cell.angle_beta   90.00
_cell.angle_gamma   90.00
#
_symmetry.space_group_name_H-M   'P 1'
#
loop_
_entity.id
_entity.type
_entity.pdbx_description
1 polymer ?
#
loop_
_entity_poly.entity_id
_entity_poly.type
_entity_poly.pdbx_seq_one_letter_code
_entity_poly.pdbx_strand_id
1 'polypeptide(L)'
;TLITRKAYGGAYIVMGSKDLGADVNLAWPTAQIAVMGAQGAVNILHRRDLKQVAESDGDVEAERLRLQTEYEEEFATPYLAAERGWIDSVIEPSQSRIQIARALRMLRTKRESLPTKKHGNIPL
;
A
#
# COMPACT_ATOMS: atom_id res chain seq x y z
N THR A 1 4.63 -11.29 2.03
CA THR A 1 3.74 -10.53 1.11
C THR A 1 4.52 -10.00 -0.07
N LEU A 2 3.94 -10.02 -1.26
CA LEU A 2 4.47 -9.37 -2.46
C LEU A 2 3.39 -8.46 -3.05
N ILE A 3 3.69 -7.17 -3.10
CA ILE A 3 2.80 -6.16 -3.68
C ILE A 3 3.17 -5.95 -5.14
N THR A 4 2.27 -6.33 -6.04
CA THR A 4 2.52 -6.28 -7.49
C THR A 4 1.89 -5.06 -8.16
N ARG A 5 0.85 -4.44 -7.53
CA ARG A 5 0.15 -3.31 -8.12
C ARG A 5 -0.35 -2.34 -7.05
N LYS A 6 -1.53 -2.50 -6.51
CA LYS A 6 -2.17 -1.54 -5.60
C LYS A 6 -2.35 -2.14 -4.21
N ALA A 7 -1.91 -1.41 -3.20
CA ALA A 7 -2.02 -1.77 -1.79
C ALA A 7 -2.51 -0.53 -1.01
N TYR A 8 -3.82 -0.42 -0.82
CA TYR A 8 -4.45 0.76 -0.25
C TYR A 8 -5.16 0.47 1.06
N GLY A 9 -4.90 1.31 2.05
CA GLY A 9 -5.64 1.42 3.30
C GLY A 9 -5.78 0.12 4.07
N GLY A 10 -6.94 -0.08 4.69
CA GLY A 10 -7.23 -1.25 5.52
C GLY A 10 -7.14 -2.59 4.79
N ALA A 11 -7.46 -2.63 3.49
CA ALA A 11 -7.33 -3.84 2.68
C ALA A 11 -5.86 -4.30 2.60
N TYR A 12 -4.92 -3.38 2.37
CA TYR A 12 -3.49 -3.68 2.41
C TYR A 12 -3.05 -4.21 3.78
N ILE A 13 -3.46 -3.53 4.85
CA ILE A 13 -3.10 -3.90 6.21
C ILE A 13 -3.54 -5.34 6.50
N VAL A 14 -4.81 -5.66 6.25
CA VAL A 14 -5.41 -6.98 6.55
C VAL A 14 -4.83 -8.10 5.67
N MET A 15 -4.44 -7.79 4.43
CA MET A 15 -3.87 -8.78 3.51
C MET A 15 -2.43 -9.21 3.85
N GLY A 16 -1.83 -8.66 4.89
CA GLY A 16 -0.52 -9.06 5.41
C GLY A 16 0.54 -7.98 5.30
N SER A 17 0.30 -6.84 5.95
CA SER A 17 1.31 -5.80 6.18
C SER A 17 2.25 -6.17 7.30
N LYS A 18 3.35 -5.46 7.43
CA LYS A 18 4.26 -5.55 8.59
C LYS A 18 3.55 -5.23 9.90
N ASP A 19 2.61 -4.29 9.89
CA ASP A 19 1.85 -3.87 11.06
C ASP A 19 1.01 -5.01 11.67
N LEU A 20 0.60 -5.97 10.85
CA LEU A 20 -0.08 -7.19 11.30
C LEU A 20 0.82 -8.42 11.36
N GLY A 21 2.14 -8.24 11.38
CA GLY A 21 3.11 -9.31 11.63
C GLY A 21 3.56 -10.09 10.41
N ALA A 22 3.43 -9.56 9.20
CA ALA A 22 4.05 -10.19 8.04
C ALA A 22 5.58 -10.08 8.12
N ASP A 23 6.27 -11.20 8.00
CA ASP A 23 7.73 -11.27 8.18
C ASP A 23 8.52 -10.58 7.08
N VAL A 24 8.07 -10.74 5.83
CA VAL A 24 8.71 -10.18 4.65
C VAL A 24 7.69 -9.54 3.73
N ASN A 25 7.87 -8.28 3.46
CA ASN A 25 7.06 -7.49 2.54
C ASN A 25 7.92 -6.96 1.39
N LEU A 26 7.58 -7.39 0.19
CA LEU A 26 8.25 -6.99 -1.03
C LEU A 26 7.28 -6.21 -1.93
N ALA A 27 7.79 -5.35 -2.76
CA ALA A 27 6.99 -4.66 -3.78
C ALA A 27 7.69 -4.62 -5.12
N TRP A 28 6.93 -4.60 -6.21
CA TRP A 28 7.46 -4.25 -7.52
C TRP A 28 7.62 -2.74 -7.65
N PRO A 29 8.49 -2.25 -8.57
CA PRO A 29 8.68 -0.81 -8.81
C PRO A 29 7.38 -0.09 -9.23
N THR A 30 6.47 -0.83 -9.88
CA THR A 30 5.16 -0.34 -10.34
C THR A 30 4.06 -0.40 -9.28
N ALA A 31 4.38 -0.85 -8.07
CA ALA A 31 3.41 -0.92 -6.99
C ALA A 31 3.05 0.48 -6.47
N GLN A 32 1.80 0.63 -6.07
CA GLN A 32 1.30 1.83 -5.40
C GLN A 32 0.89 1.46 -3.98
N ILE A 33 1.50 2.10 -2.99
CA ILE A 33 1.25 1.84 -1.56
C ILE A 33 0.84 3.15 -0.90
N ALA A 34 -0.41 3.25 -0.48
CA ALA A 34 -0.94 4.47 0.12
C ALA A 34 -2.12 4.19 1.05
N VAL A 35 -2.49 5.20 1.86
CA VAL A 35 -3.69 5.13 2.71
C VAL A 35 -4.96 5.01 1.88
N MET A 36 -5.00 5.71 0.74
CA MET A 36 -6.11 5.66 -0.22
C MET A 36 -5.62 5.97 -1.63
N GLY A 37 -6.42 5.62 -2.64
CA GLY A 37 -6.10 5.95 -4.03
C GLY A 37 -6.13 7.48 -4.28
N ALA A 38 -5.35 7.94 -5.25
CA ALA A 38 -5.16 9.35 -5.56
C ALA A 38 -6.48 10.11 -5.78
N GLN A 39 -7.45 9.51 -6.47
CA GLN A 39 -8.75 10.13 -6.68
C GLN A 39 -9.47 10.49 -5.36
N GLY A 40 -9.46 9.57 -4.39
CA GLY A 40 -10.05 9.82 -3.07
C GLY A 40 -9.27 10.87 -2.29
N ALA A 41 -7.94 10.78 -2.30
CA ALA A 41 -7.06 11.71 -1.61
C ALA A 41 -7.23 13.14 -2.13
N VAL A 42 -7.20 13.35 -3.43
CA VAL A 42 -7.36 14.66 -4.06
C VAL A 42 -8.72 15.28 -3.74
N ASN A 43 -9.80 14.50 -3.77
CA ASN A 43 -11.13 15.01 -3.43
C ASN A 43 -11.25 15.49 -1.97
N ILE A 44 -10.42 14.95 -1.07
CA ILE A 44 -10.40 15.35 0.34
C ILE A 44 -9.43 16.51 0.55
N LEU A 45 -8.18 16.35 0.12
CA LEU A 45 -7.09 17.30 0.39
C LEU A 45 -7.26 18.61 -0.39
N HIS A 46 -7.66 18.52 -1.66
CA HIS A 46 -7.75 19.65 -2.60
C HIS A 46 -9.20 20.08 -2.90
N ARG A 47 -10.12 19.76 -1.98
CA ARG A 47 -11.55 20.13 -2.17
C ARG A 47 -11.75 21.62 -2.37
N ARG A 48 -10.97 22.47 -1.67
CA ARG A 48 -11.09 23.93 -1.77
C ARG A 48 -10.52 24.44 -3.09
N ASP A 49 -9.37 23.89 -3.50
CA ASP A 49 -8.67 24.28 -4.72
C ASP A 49 -9.55 23.94 -5.94
N LEU A 50 -10.10 22.73 -5.99
CA LEU A 50 -11.01 22.31 -7.06
C LEU A 50 -12.29 23.18 -7.12
N LYS A 51 -12.81 23.60 -5.97
CA LYS A 51 -13.94 24.51 -5.91
C LYS A 51 -13.60 25.89 -6.46
N GLN A 52 -12.43 26.43 -6.14
CA GLN A 52 -11.94 27.71 -6.63
C GLN A 52 -11.74 27.69 -8.15
N VAL A 53 -11.20 26.58 -8.71
CA VAL A 53 -11.08 26.39 -10.16
C VAL A 53 -12.45 26.39 -10.82
N ALA A 54 -13.45 25.73 -10.24
CA ALA A 54 -14.82 25.72 -10.75
C ALA A 54 -15.47 27.11 -10.73
N GLU A 55 -15.23 27.92 -9.70
CA GLU A 55 -15.73 29.28 -9.56
C GLU A 55 -15.07 30.27 -10.56
N SER A 56 -13.86 29.98 -11.03
CA SER A 56 -13.11 30.74 -12.01
C SER A 56 -13.33 30.31 -13.47
N ASP A 57 -14.33 29.45 -13.72
CA ASP A 57 -14.62 28.87 -15.05
C ASP A 57 -13.43 28.09 -15.64
N GLY A 58 -12.58 27.53 -14.76
CA GLY A 58 -11.43 26.71 -15.13
C GLY A 58 -11.79 25.24 -15.37
N ASP A 59 -10.88 24.50 -16.01
CA ASP A 59 -11.05 23.07 -16.26
C ASP A 59 -10.75 22.26 -14.99
N VAL A 60 -11.79 21.93 -14.25
CA VAL A 60 -11.73 21.16 -12.99
C VAL A 60 -11.19 19.75 -13.20
N GLU A 61 -11.50 19.11 -14.35
CA GLU A 61 -11.05 17.75 -14.59
C GLU A 61 -9.56 17.71 -14.96
N ALA A 62 -9.06 18.67 -15.70
CA ALA A 62 -7.62 18.80 -15.96
C ALA A 62 -6.84 19.04 -14.66
N GLU A 63 -7.32 19.94 -13.80
CA GLU A 63 -6.69 20.20 -12.51
C GLU A 63 -6.76 18.98 -11.58
N ARG A 64 -7.87 18.28 -11.54
CA ARG A 64 -8.01 17.02 -10.79
C ARG A 64 -7.00 15.97 -11.24
N LEU A 65 -6.85 15.79 -12.55
CA LEU A 65 -5.89 14.83 -13.11
C LEU A 65 -4.45 15.21 -12.77
N ARG A 66 -4.12 16.49 -12.84
CA ARG A 66 -2.79 17.01 -12.45
C ARG A 66 -2.48 16.68 -10.99
N LEU A 67 -3.40 17.00 -10.07
CA LEU A 67 -3.26 16.74 -8.65
C LEU A 67 -3.19 15.24 -8.31
N GLN A 68 -3.93 14.40 -9.06
CA GLN A 68 -3.84 12.94 -8.91
C GLN A 68 -2.46 12.42 -9.31
N THR A 69 -1.92 12.90 -10.42
CA THR A 69 -0.58 12.52 -10.88
C THR A 69 0.48 12.93 -9.86
N GLU A 70 0.43 14.16 -9.37
CA GLU A 70 1.34 14.63 -8.32
C GLU A 70 1.26 13.77 -7.05
N TYR A 71 0.05 13.46 -6.62
CA TYR A 71 -0.14 12.60 -5.44
C TYR A 71 0.43 11.19 -5.65
N GLU A 72 0.23 10.59 -6.82
CA GLU A 72 0.77 9.26 -7.13
C GLU A 72 2.30 9.25 -7.15
N GLU A 73 2.92 10.27 -7.74
CA GLU A 73 4.37 10.40 -7.82
C GLU A 73 5.01 10.69 -6.46
N GLU A 74 4.39 11.49 -5.63
CA GLU A 74 4.95 11.89 -4.35
C GLU A 74 4.67 10.88 -3.24
N PHE A 75 3.44 10.37 -3.14
CA PHE A 75 2.99 9.63 -1.95
C PHE A 75 2.71 8.15 -2.16
N ALA A 76 2.45 7.71 -3.40
CA ALA A 76 2.02 6.33 -3.63
C ALA A 76 3.15 5.42 -4.10
N THR A 77 4.40 5.87 -4.10
CA THR A 77 5.51 5.08 -4.61
C THR A 77 5.95 3.99 -3.62
N PRO A 78 6.40 2.81 -4.09
CA PRO A 78 6.91 1.77 -3.20
C PRO A 78 8.25 2.18 -2.57
N TYR A 79 8.98 3.12 -3.16
CA TYR A 79 10.24 3.61 -2.63
C TYR A 79 10.06 4.39 -1.34
N LEU A 80 9.02 5.23 -1.27
CA LEU A 80 8.66 5.94 -0.04
C LEU A 80 8.26 4.95 1.07
N ALA A 81 7.52 3.90 0.71
CA ALA A 81 7.16 2.85 1.67
C ALA A 81 8.39 2.07 2.18
N ALA A 82 9.39 1.84 1.32
CA ALA A 82 10.65 1.22 1.70
C ALA A 82 11.49 2.12 2.61
N GLU A 83 11.60 3.41 2.29
CA GLU A 83 12.30 4.40 3.11
C GLU A 83 11.74 4.48 4.53
N ARG A 84 10.42 4.40 4.65
CA ARG A 84 9.72 4.40 5.94
C ARG A 84 9.69 3.04 6.65
N GLY A 85 10.25 2.00 6.05
CA GLY A 85 10.29 0.65 6.63
C GLY A 85 8.97 -0.10 6.61
N TRP A 86 7.97 0.35 5.84
CA TRP A 86 6.69 -0.35 5.69
C TRP A 86 6.80 -1.60 4.82
N ILE A 87 7.79 -1.61 3.94
CA ILE A 87 8.19 -2.79 3.18
C ILE A 87 9.70 -3.02 3.32
N ASP A 88 10.16 -4.23 3.06
CA ASP A 88 11.57 -4.60 3.22
C ASP A 88 12.40 -4.25 1.98
N SER A 89 11.84 -4.39 0.81
CA SER A 89 12.56 -4.14 -0.43
C SER A 89 11.63 -3.95 -1.63
N VAL A 90 12.09 -3.11 -2.56
CA VAL A 90 11.55 -3.03 -3.91
C VAL A 90 12.37 -3.95 -4.81
N ILE A 91 11.72 -4.87 -5.50
CA ILE A 91 12.36 -5.91 -6.30
C ILE A 91 11.83 -5.94 -7.74
N GLU A 92 12.68 -6.26 -8.69
CA GLU A 92 12.25 -6.50 -10.06
C GLU A 92 11.31 -7.71 -10.17
N PRO A 93 10.31 -7.69 -11.05
CA PRO A 93 9.38 -8.81 -11.25
C PRO A 93 10.07 -10.14 -11.49
N SER A 94 11.18 -10.16 -12.23
CA SER A 94 12.00 -11.34 -12.51
C SER A 94 12.62 -11.97 -11.26
N GLN A 95 12.82 -11.21 -10.21
CA GLN A 95 13.41 -11.67 -8.95
C GLN A 95 12.38 -12.24 -7.98
N SER A 96 11.09 -12.07 -8.23
CA SER A 96 10.02 -12.43 -7.31
C SER A 96 10.12 -13.85 -6.80
N ARG A 97 10.27 -14.83 -7.69
CA ARG A 97 10.37 -16.25 -7.32
C ARG A 97 11.58 -16.52 -6.42
N ILE A 98 12.72 -15.94 -6.75
CA ILE A 98 13.97 -16.16 -6.01
C ILE A 98 13.87 -15.57 -4.62
N GLN A 99 13.35 -14.34 -4.49
CA GLN A 99 13.20 -13.66 -3.21
C GLN A 99 12.16 -14.34 -2.31
N ILE A 100 11.04 -14.77 -2.87
CA ILE A 100 10.03 -15.55 -2.12
C ILE A 100 10.63 -16.86 -1.61
N ALA A 101 11.35 -17.59 -2.47
CA ALA A 101 11.98 -18.86 -2.07
C ALA A 101 13.03 -18.66 -0.96
N ARG A 102 13.80 -17.57 -1.01
CA ARG A 102 14.76 -17.20 0.05
C ARG A 102 14.04 -16.87 1.36
N ALA A 103 13.00 -16.07 1.31
CA ALA A 103 12.19 -15.73 2.47
C ALA A 103 11.59 -16.98 3.13
N LEU A 104 10.99 -17.88 2.35
CA LEU A 104 10.45 -19.15 2.86
C LEU A 104 11.52 -20.04 3.48
N ARG A 105 12.73 -20.11 2.92
CA ARG A 105 13.85 -20.86 3.52
C ARG A 105 14.28 -20.24 4.85
N MET A 106 14.40 -18.92 4.92
CA MET A 106 14.73 -18.20 6.15
C MET A 106 13.70 -18.47 7.26
N LEU A 107 12.43 -18.48 6.91
CA LEU A 107 11.31 -18.65 7.85
C LEU A 107 10.98 -20.13 8.16
N ARG A 108 11.71 -21.11 7.58
CA ARG A 108 11.40 -22.54 7.74
C ARG A 108 11.35 -23.02 9.19
N THR A 109 12.14 -22.42 10.06
CA THR A 109 12.19 -22.75 11.48
C THR A 109 11.32 -21.88 12.37
N LYS A 110 10.66 -20.87 11.79
CA LYS A 110 9.75 -20.01 12.54
C LYS A 110 8.65 -20.85 13.20
N ARG A 111 8.39 -20.57 14.47
CA ARG A 111 7.29 -21.13 15.26
C ARG A 111 6.61 -19.99 15.99
N GLU A 112 5.32 -19.95 15.94
CA GLU A 112 4.50 -19.03 16.71
C GLU A 112 3.59 -19.81 17.63
N SER A 113 3.53 -19.40 18.90
CA SER A 113 2.52 -19.88 19.83
C SER A 113 1.34 -18.90 19.79
N LEU A 114 0.21 -19.36 19.33
CA LEU A 114 -1.02 -18.58 19.41
C LEU A 114 -1.54 -18.59 20.85
N PRO A 115 -2.10 -17.48 21.33
CA PRO A 115 -2.75 -17.46 22.66
C PRO A 115 -3.86 -18.50 22.70
N THR A 116 -3.95 -19.19 23.82
CA THR A 116 -5.00 -20.21 24.06
C THR A 116 -6.37 -19.53 23.99
N LYS A 117 -7.22 -20.00 23.09
CA LYS A 117 -8.60 -19.50 22.99
C LYS A 117 -9.44 -20.05 24.14
N LYS A 118 -10.09 -19.18 24.90
CA LYS A 118 -11.04 -19.61 25.95
C LYS A 118 -12.34 -20.14 25.35
N HIS A 119 -12.76 -19.58 24.24
CA HIS A 119 -14.03 -19.89 23.59
C HIS A 119 -13.85 -19.95 22.09
N GLY A 120 -14.62 -20.80 21.42
CA GLY A 120 -14.75 -20.77 19.97
C GLY A 120 -15.43 -19.46 19.53
N ASN A 121 -15.08 -18.98 18.35
CA ASN A 121 -15.83 -17.89 17.73
C ASN A 121 -17.16 -18.47 17.23
N ILE A 122 -18.23 -18.27 18.00
CA ILE A 122 -19.57 -18.74 17.64
C ILE A 122 -20.15 -17.67 16.71
N PRO A 123 -20.49 -18.00 15.46
CA PRO A 123 -21.25 -17.06 14.62
C PRO A 123 -22.62 -16.85 15.24
N LEU A 124 -22.95 -15.60 15.52
CA LEU A 124 -24.26 -15.16 16.00
C LEU A 124 -25.22 -15.00 14.84
#